data_061efcbd22091a366fa6aa179de43aff
#
_entry.id   061efcbd22091a366fa6aa179de43aff
#
_cell.length_a   1.000
_cell.length_b   1.000
_cell.length_c   1.000
_cell.angle_alpha   90.00
_cell.angle_beta   90.00
_cell.angle_gamma   90.00
#
_symmetry.space_group_name_H-M   'P 1'
#
loop_
_entity.id
_entity.type
_entity.pdbx_description
1 polymer ?
#
loop_
_entity_poly.entity_id
_entity_poly.type
_entity_poly.pdbx_seq_one_letter_code
_entity_poly.pdbx_strand_id
1 'polypeptide(L)'
;MPEANPIVRKVAVRFAKAGRARFLSHHDILRFCERAVRRAGLPVRCTEGFNPRPRIVFLHPLGLGIAAHCEEMEIELVRALAPAEVLAGLQAAMRPVLDPLTATVIPPQRRPRRVVASTYRTFGWPDAARLAAAAGDLMGRSEARLRRERDGEVREVDVRAAIAEARPEDRTLWLRLLHRAEGGGRVEDVIRWLSDGAGADVGAIECEKTAMEVAWA
;
A
#
# COMPACT_ATOMS: atom_id res chain seq x y z
N MET A 1 35.99 -9.30 9.12
CA MET A 1 34.73 -8.71 8.62
C MET A 1 33.99 -9.82 7.90
N PRO A 2 32.79 -10.28 8.33
CA PRO A 2 32.06 -11.23 7.51
C PRO A 2 31.69 -10.54 6.21
N GLU A 3 32.07 -11.16 5.08
CA GLU A 3 31.71 -10.68 3.75
C GLU A 3 30.19 -10.53 3.64
N ALA A 4 29.74 -9.34 3.21
CA ALA A 4 28.34 -9.09 2.95
C ALA A 4 27.85 -10.12 1.92
N ASN A 5 26.94 -11.00 2.30
CA ASN A 5 26.36 -12.01 1.41
C ASN A 5 25.79 -11.31 0.16
N PRO A 6 26.34 -11.57 -1.05
CA PRO A 6 25.92 -10.84 -2.25
C PRO A 6 24.44 -11.13 -2.56
N ILE A 7 23.74 -10.13 -3.08
CA ILE A 7 22.38 -10.34 -3.61
C ILE A 7 22.50 -11.15 -4.89
N VAL A 8 21.96 -12.36 -4.89
CA VAL A 8 21.93 -13.23 -6.07
C VAL A 8 20.63 -13.02 -6.86
N ARG A 9 19.52 -12.75 -6.17
CA ARG A 9 18.21 -12.52 -6.79
C ARG A 9 17.34 -11.61 -5.94
N LYS A 10 16.59 -10.75 -6.60
CA LYS A 10 15.54 -9.94 -5.98
C LYS A 10 14.17 -10.42 -6.49
N VAL A 11 13.22 -10.61 -5.59
CA VAL A 11 11.88 -11.11 -5.90
C VAL A 11 10.85 -10.11 -5.37
N ALA A 12 9.92 -9.70 -6.24
CA ALA A 12 8.72 -8.99 -5.85
C ALA A 12 7.63 -9.99 -5.51
N VAL A 13 7.00 -9.82 -4.36
CA VAL A 13 5.88 -10.65 -3.91
C VAL A 13 4.65 -9.77 -3.72
N ARG A 14 3.62 -9.99 -4.54
CA ARG A 14 2.31 -9.39 -4.34
C ARG A 14 1.52 -10.19 -3.33
N PHE A 15 0.80 -9.49 -2.44
CA PHE A 15 -0.03 -10.12 -1.42
C PHE A 15 -1.28 -9.30 -1.13
N ALA A 16 -2.31 -9.97 -0.63
CA ALA A 16 -3.51 -9.34 -0.11
C ALA A 16 -3.43 -9.15 1.41
N LYS A 17 -3.96 -8.03 1.86
CA LYS A 17 -4.18 -7.64 3.26
C LYS A 17 -5.67 -7.34 3.43
N ALA A 18 -6.46 -8.30 3.86
CA ALA A 18 -7.91 -8.19 3.95
C ALA A 18 -8.44 -8.63 5.32
N GLY A 19 -9.74 -8.52 5.54
CA GLY A 19 -10.39 -8.91 6.78
C GLY A 19 -9.77 -8.20 7.99
N ARG A 20 -9.48 -8.96 9.05
CA ARG A 20 -8.87 -8.40 10.28
C ARG A 20 -7.44 -7.89 10.07
N ALA A 21 -6.73 -8.39 9.07
CA ALA A 21 -5.37 -7.93 8.78
C ALA A 21 -5.32 -6.46 8.33
N ARG A 22 -6.43 -5.88 7.85
CA ARG A 22 -6.51 -4.45 7.51
C ARG A 22 -6.17 -3.53 8.69
N PHE A 23 -6.34 -4.00 9.93
CA PHE A 23 -6.05 -3.27 11.15
C PHE A 23 -4.62 -3.47 11.67
N LEU A 24 -3.78 -4.23 10.98
CA LEU A 24 -2.36 -4.32 11.29
C LEU A 24 -1.64 -3.06 10.84
N SER A 25 -0.80 -2.51 11.71
CA SER A 25 0.08 -1.40 11.37
C SER A 25 1.17 -1.84 10.39
N HIS A 26 1.83 -0.90 9.73
CA HIS A 26 2.97 -1.19 8.86
C HIS A 26 4.08 -1.97 9.59
N HIS A 27 4.37 -1.59 10.83
CA HIS A 27 5.37 -2.28 11.66
C HIS A 27 4.96 -3.71 12.02
N ASP A 28 3.67 -3.95 12.30
CA ASP A 28 3.18 -5.30 12.60
C ASP A 28 3.29 -6.20 11.38
N ILE A 29 2.94 -5.67 10.19
CA ILE A 29 3.08 -6.39 8.92
C ILE A 29 4.55 -6.70 8.64
N LEU A 30 5.45 -5.73 8.81
CA LEU A 30 6.89 -5.93 8.62
C LEU A 30 7.40 -7.06 9.54
N ARG A 31 7.12 -7.00 10.83
CA ARG A 31 7.50 -8.04 11.79
C ARG A 31 6.89 -9.41 11.47
N PHE A 32 5.64 -9.41 11.00
CA PHE A 32 4.98 -10.64 10.56
C PHE A 32 5.69 -11.24 9.35
N CYS A 33 6.00 -10.44 8.31
CA CYS A 33 6.72 -10.87 7.12
C CYS A 33 8.15 -11.33 7.44
N GLU A 34 8.87 -10.64 8.33
CA GLU A 34 10.20 -11.08 8.80
C GLU A 34 10.16 -12.49 9.44
N ARG A 35 9.13 -12.78 10.23
CA ARG A 35 8.94 -14.13 10.80
C ARG A 35 8.52 -15.13 9.74
N ALA A 36 7.67 -14.72 8.81
CA ALA A 36 7.18 -15.60 7.74
C ALA A 36 8.29 -16.05 6.81
N VAL A 37 9.18 -15.15 6.36
CA VAL A 37 10.32 -15.53 5.49
C VAL A 37 11.30 -16.47 6.19
N ARG A 38 11.52 -16.29 7.49
CA ARG A 38 12.34 -17.21 8.29
C ARG A 38 11.67 -18.58 8.42
N ARG A 39 10.38 -18.62 8.72
CA ARG A 39 9.61 -19.88 8.85
C ARG A 39 9.52 -20.64 7.53
N ALA A 40 9.46 -19.91 6.41
CA ALA A 40 9.49 -20.49 5.07
C ALA A 40 10.88 -21.03 4.66
N GLY A 41 11.92 -20.85 5.48
CA GLY A 41 13.29 -21.27 5.17
C GLY A 41 13.89 -20.55 3.96
N LEU A 42 13.38 -19.37 3.59
CA LEU A 42 13.89 -18.63 2.43
C LEU A 42 15.29 -18.09 2.73
N PRO A 43 16.25 -18.22 1.79
CA PRO A 43 17.62 -17.71 1.93
C PRO A 43 17.66 -16.19 1.72
N VAL A 44 17.04 -15.45 2.64
CA VAL A 44 16.90 -14.00 2.56
C VAL A 44 18.16 -13.31 3.06
N ARG A 45 18.62 -12.28 2.35
CA ARG A 45 19.66 -11.41 2.85
C ARG A 45 19.20 -10.70 4.12
N CYS A 46 20.07 -10.66 5.11
CA CYS A 46 19.82 -9.95 6.36
C CYS A 46 20.64 -8.63 6.42
N THR A 47 20.19 -7.73 7.28
CA THR A 47 20.96 -6.54 7.64
C THR A 47 22.22 -6.93 8.40
N GLU A 48 23.25 -6.09 8.32
CA GLU A 48 24.47 -6.23 9.12
C GLU A 48 24.21 -5.75 10.57
N GLY A 49 25.01 -6.26 11.51
CA GLY A 49 24.94 -5.86 12.93
C GLY A 49 24.55 -6.99 13.88
N PHE A 50 24.40 -6.67 15.17
CA PHE A 50 24.17 -7.63 16.24
C PHE A 50 22.79 -8.32 16.20
N ASN A 51 21.79 -7.70 15.55
CA ASN A 51 20.44 -8.24 15.39
C ASN A 51 20.05 -8.28 13.91
N PRO A 52 20.55 -9.27 13.13
CA PRO A 52 20.28 -9.34 11.70
C PRO A 52 18.78 -9.52 11.41
N ARG A 53 18.22 -8.66 10.58
CA ARG A 53 16.83 -8.74 10.12
C ARG A 53 16.76 -9.01 8.62
N PRO A 54 15.78 -9.81 8.15
CA PRO A 54 15.53 -9.99 6.74
C PRO A 54 15.36 -8.66 6.01
N ARG A 55 16.01 -8.47 4.88
CA ARG A 55 15.83 -7.28 4.05
C ARG A 55 14.56 -7.43 3.23
N ILE A 56 13.50 -6.77 3.73
CA ILE A 56 12.20 -6.69 3.10
C ILE A 56 11.89 -5.20 2.88
N VAL A 57 11.51 -4.83 1.66
CA VAL A 57 11.13 -3.47 1.30
C VAL A 57 9.69 -3.49 0.81
N PHE A 58 8.82 -2.74 1.46
CA PHE A 58 7.46 -2.49 0.97
C PHE A 58 7.48 -1.27 0.06
N LEU A 59 6.90 -1.39 -1.12
CA LEU A 59 6.90 -0.29 -2.09
C LEU A 59 6.04 0.90 -1.64
N HIS A 60 4.93 0.61 -0.97
CA HIS A 60 4.04 1.65 -0.47
C HIS A 60 3.29 1.15 0.78
N PRO A 61 3.57 1.74 1.96
CA PRO A 61 2.85 1.37 3.17
C PRO A 61 1.38 1.80 3.08
N LEU A 62 0.48 0.90 3.45
CA LEU A 62 -0.96 1.14 3.48
C LEU A 62 -1.40 1.71 4.82
N GLY A 63 -2.40 2.59 4.79
CA GLY A 63 -3.06 3.12 5.98
C GLY A 63 -3.72 2.03 6.83
N LEU A 64 -3.91 2.33 8.10
CA LEU A 64 -4.62 1.46 9.03
C LEU A 64 -6.12 1.41 8.64
N GLY A 65 -6.73 0.24 8.73
CA GLY A 65 -8.15 0.06 8.40
C GLY A 65 -8.44 -0.17 6.91
N ILE A 66 -7.48 0.08 6.01
CA ILE A 66 -7.65 -0.10 4.57
C ILE A 66 -7.31 -1.53 4.19
N ALA A 67 -8.24 -2.21 3.50
CA ALA A 67 -7.96 -3.48 2.85
C ALA A 67 -7.14 -3.25 1.56
N ALA A 68 -6.36 -4.24 1.14
CA ALA A 68 -5.62 -4.19 -0.12
C ALA A 68 -5.51 -5.57 -0.75
N HIS A 69 -5.67 -5.60 -2.07
CA HIS A 69 -5.53 -6.83 -2.86
C HIS A 69 -4.27 -6.83 -3.74
N CYS A 70 -3.39 -5.84 -3.56
CA CYS A 70 -2.26 -5.61 -4.45
C CYS A 70 -1.04 -5.00 -3.75
N GLU A 71 -0.85 -5.27 -2.45
CA GLU A 71 0.38 -4.86 -1.77
C GLU A 71 1.58 -5.59 -2.36
N GLU A 72 2.75 -4.95 -2.31
CA GLU A 72 3.96 -5.56 -2.83
C GLU A 72 5.13 -5.35 -1.89
N MET A 73 5.85 -6.42 -1.62
CA MET A 73 7.13 -6.41 -0.93
C MET A 73 8.24 -6.98 -1.83
N GLU A 74 9.42 -6.42 -1.71
CA GLU A 74 10.64 -6.92 -2.36
C GLU A 74 11.52 -7.64 -1.33
N ILE A 75 12.03 -8.81 -1.72
CA ILE A 75 12.89 -9.67 -0.91
C ILE A 75 14.21 -9.87 -1.65
N GLU A 76 15.33 -9.65 -0.98
CA GLU A 76 16.67 -9.93 -1.50
C GLU A 76 17.10 -11.33 -1.08
N LEU A 77 17.40 -12.21 -2.05
CA LEU A 77 17.84 -13.58 -1.82
C LEU A 77 19.36 -13.70 -2.03
N VAL A 78 20.02 -14.45 -1.14
CA VAL A 78 21.45 -14.79 -1.23
C VAL A 78 21.70 -16.07 -2.03
N ARG A 79 20.64 -16.78 -2.41
CA ARG A 79 20.64 -17.94 -3.31
C ARG A 79 19.44 -17.85 -4.25
N ALA A 80 19.65 -18.23 -5.51
CA ALA A 80 18.58 -18.22 -6.49
C ALA A 80 17.53 -19.32 -6.16
N LEU A 81 16.27 -18.90 -6.04
CA LEU A 81 15.11 -19.77 -5.98
C LEU A 81 14.15 -19.42 -7.11
N ALA A 82 13.38 -20.40 -7.59
CA ALA A 82 12.31 -20.11 -8.54
C ALA A 82 11.21 -19.28 -7.85
N PRO A 83 10.55 -18.33 -8.54
CA PRO A 83 9.45 -17.56 -7.96
C PRO A 83 8.33 -18.43 -7.37
N ALA A 84 8.04 -19.57 -8.01
CA ALA A 84 7.05 -20.52 -7.52
C ALA A 84 7.43 -21.12 -6.16
N GLU A 85 8.71 -21.42 -5.91
CA GLU A 85 9.19 -21.93 -4.62
C GLU A 85 9.06 -20.85 -3.54
N VAL A 86 9.43 -19.61 -3.85
CA VAL A 86 9.26 -18.46 -2.94
C VAL A 86 7.78 -18.27 -2.59
N LEU A 87 6.91 -18.29 -3.61
CA LEU A 87 5.47 -18.12 -3.42
C LEU A 87 4.88 -19.22 -2.53
N ALA A 88 5.17 -20.49 -2.84
CA ALA A 88 4.66 -21.63 -2.07
C ALA A 88 5.10 -21.58 -0.60
N GLY A 89 6.38 -21.29 -0.34
CA GLY A 89 6.91 -21.12 1.01
C GLY A 89 6.22 -19.99 1.78
N LEU A 90 5.99 -18.85 1.13
CA LEU A 90 5.31 -17.72 1.76
C LEU A 90 3.81 -18.01 1.98
N GLN A 91 3.13 -18.66 1.04
CA GLN A 91 1.73 -19.06 1.22
C GLN A 91 1.55 -19.96 2.45
N ALA A 92 2.41 -20.95 2.61
CA ALA A 92 2.40 -21.83 3.79
C ALA A 92 2.70 -21.08 5.09
N ALA A 93 3.54 -20.04 5.05
CA ALA A 93 3.97 -19.30 6.22
C ALA A 93 3.08 -18.10 6.57
N MET A 94 2.36 -17.50 5.61
CA MET A 94 1.65 -16.23 5.81
C MET A 94 0.12 -16.40 5.96
N ARG A 95 -0.46 -17.40 5.31
CA ARG A 95 -1.91 -17.65 5.44
C ARG A 95 -2.28 -18.12 6.84
N PRO A 96 -3.48 -17.80 7.36
CA PRO A 96 -4.53 -16.99 6.72
C PRO A 96 -4.42 -15.47 6.98
N VAL A 97 -3.35 -14.97 7.59
CA VAL A 97 -3.23 -13.57 7.99
C VAL A 97 -3.03 -12.64 6.78
N LEU A 98 -2.06 -12.97 5.94
CA LEU A 98 -1.81 -12.32 4.66
C LEU A 98 -1.82 -13.38 3.57
N ASP A 99 -2.30 -13.04 2.37
CA ASP A 99 -2.37 -13.97 1.26
C ASP A 99 -1.38 -13.62 0.14
N PRO A 100 -0.22 -14.29 0.02
CA PRO A 100 0.69 -14.12 -1.11
C PRO A 100 0.04 -14.61 -2.40
N LEU A 101 -0.02 -13.74 -3.41
CA LEU A 101 -0.74 -13.95 -4.67
C LEU A 101 0.20 -14.33 -5.81
N THR A 102 1.29 -13.59 -5.95
CA THR A 102 2.28 -13.81 -7.02
C THR A 102 3.69 -13.52 -6.52
N ALA A 103 4.67 -14.18 -7.13
CA ALA A 103 6.07 -13.84 -6.98
C ALA A 103 6.72 -13.71 -8.37
N THR A 104 7.54 -12.68 -8.56
CA THR A 104 8.22 -12.41 -9.83
C THR A 104 9.65 -11.98 -9.59
N VAL A 105 10.57 -12.38 -10.48
CA VAL A 105 11.96 -11.90 -10.41
C VAL A 105 12.01 -10.44 -10.82
N ILE A 106 12.67 -9.63 -10.02
CA ILE A 106 12.99 -8.24 -10.38
C ILE A 106 14.31 -8.26 -11.14
N PRO A 107 14.35 -7.74 -12.37
CA PRO A 107 15.60 -7.59 -13.11
C PRO A 107 16.61 -6.71 -12.33
N PRO A 108 17.91 -6.98 -12.45
CA PRO A 108 18.93 -6.13 -11.85
C PRO A 108 18.88 -4.74 -12.50
N GLN A 109 18.40 -3.77 -11.75
CA GLN A 109 18.31 -2.37 -12.16
C GLN A 109 19.07 -1.48 -11.19
N ARG A 110 19.61 -0.40 -11.69
CA ARG A 110 20.32 0.60 -10.84
C ARG A 110 19.33 1.51 -10.09
N ARG A 111 18.10 1.63 -10.59
CA ARG A 111 17.06 2.50 -10.02
C ARG A 111 16.08 1.72 -9.15
N PRO A 112 15.64 2.28 -8.03
CA PRO A 112 14.61 1.65 -7.22
C PRO A 112 13.26 1.65 -7.96
N ARG A 113 12.38 0.74 -7.56
CA ARG A 113 10.98 0.75 -7.97
C ARG A 113 10.18 1.61 -7.01
N ARG A 114 9.19 2.32 -7.53
CA ARG A 114 8.26 3.12 -6.73
C ARG A 114 6.84 2.99 -7.24
N VAL A 115 5.89 3.15 -6.35
CA VAL A 115 4.48 3.26 -6.72
C VAL A 115 4.25 4.67 -7.27
N VAL A 116 3.65 4.75 -8.45
CA VAL A 116 3.32 6.03 -9.12
C VAL A 116 1.83 6.37 -9.04
N ALA A 117 0.97 5.35 -8.95
CA ALA A 117 -0.45 5.52 -8.73
C ALA A 117 -1.04 4.33 -7.97
N SER A 118 -2.15 4.57 -7.29
CA SER A 118 -2.97 3.52 -6.68
C SER A 118 -4.44 3.78 -6.95
N THR A 119 -5.19 2.70 -7.19
CA THR A 119 -6.64 2.74 -7.34
C THR A 119 -7.30 2.20 -6.08
N TYR A 120 -8.29 2.94 -5.61
CA TYR A 120 -9.07 2.60 -4.42
C TYR A 120 -10.55 2.50 -4.78
N ARG A 121 -11.25 1.65 -4.09
CA ARG A 121 -12.71 1.58 -4.07
C ARG A 121 -13.18 1.93 -2.66
N THR A 122 -14.08 2.90 -2.53
CA THR A 122 -14.69 3.28 -1.25
C THR A 122 -16.18 3.03 -1.31
N PHE A 123 -16.76 2.53 -0.23
CA PHE A 123 -18.17 2.16 -0.15
C PHE A 123 -18.74 2.44 1.25
N GLY A 124 -20.08 2.38 1.38
CA GLY A 124 -20.77 2.79 2.61
C GLY A 124 -21.26 4.23 2.57
N TRP A 125 -21.19 4.91 1.42
CA TRP A 125 -21.71 6.26 1.27
C TRP A 125 -23.22 6.27 1.44
N PRO A 126 -23.79 7.21 2.24
CA PRO A 126 -25.21 7.20 2.57
C PRO A 126 -26.10 7.58 1.39
N ASP A 127 -25.65 8.46 0.51
CA ASP A 127 -26.43 9.06 -0.58
C ASP A 127 -25.57 9.15 -1.86
N ALA A 128 -26.06 8.51 -2.94
CA ALA A 128 -25.37 8.46 -4.21
C ALA A 128 -25.32 9.83 -4.93
N ALA A 129 -26.40 10.61 -4.84
CA ALA A 129 -26.48 11.91 -5.50
C ALA A 129 -25.54 12.92 -4.81
N ARG A 130 -25.52 12.93 -3.48
CA ARG A 130 -24.59 13.78 -2.71
C ARG A 130 -23.13 13.37 -2.94
N LEU A 131 -22.84 12.07 -3.01
CA LEU A 131 -21.50 11.58 -3.35
C LEU A 131 -21.07 12.08 -4.74
N ALA A 132 -21.95 11.94 -5.74
CA ALA A 132 -21.66 12.38 -7.10
C ALA A 132 -21.42 13.90 -7.16
N ALA A 133 -22.25 14.69 -6.47
CA ALA A 133 -22.08 16.13 -6.38
C ALA A 133 -20.76 16.53 -5.69
N ALA A 134 -20.42 15.91 -4.56
CA ALA A 134 -19.17 16.16 -3.83
C ALA A 134 -17.94 15.77 -4.65
N ALA A 135 -17.97 14.63 -5.34
CA ALA A 135 -16.90 14.20 -6.22
C ALA A 135 -16.74 15.16 -7.42
N GLY A 136 -17.86 15.61 -8.03
CA GLY A 136 -17.85 16.58 -9.11
C GLY A 136 -17.28 17.93 -8.68
N ASP A 137 -17.71 18.44 -7.51
CA ASP A 137 -17.16 19.67 -6.94
C ASP A 137 -15.64 19.55 -6.71
N LEU A 138 -15.20 18.47 -6.07
CA LEU A 138 -13.77 18.22 -5.83
C LEU A 138 -12.98 18.20 -7.14
N MET A 139 -13.48 17.51 -8.15
CA MET A 139 -12.79 17.41 -9.45
C MET A 139 -12.80 18.71 -10.24
N GLY A 140 -13.79 19.56 -10.06
CA GLY A 140 -13.87 20.89 -10.68
C GLY A 140 -12.95 21.95 -10.06
N ARG A 141 -12.41 21.71 -8.87
CA ARG A 141 -11.52 22.63 -8.17
C ARG A 141 -10.09 22.55 -8.71
N SER A 142 -9.39 23.67 -8.71
CA SER A 142 -7.95 23.74 -8.93
C SER A 142 -7.16 23.28 -7.70
N GLU A 143 -7.71 23.49 -6.50
CA GLU A 143 -7.12 23.17 -5.21
C GLU A 143 -8.22 22.79 -4.20
N ALA A 144 -7.93 21.84 -3.31
CA ALA A 144 -8.81 21.47 -2.20
C ALA A 144 -7.96 21.23 -0.94
N ARG A 145 -7.90 22.22 -0.07
CA ARG A 145 -7.08 22.18 1.14
C ARG A 145 -7.81 21.50 2.28
N LEU A 146 -7.10 20.59 2.94
CA LEU A 146 -7.54 19.92 4.17
C LEU A 146 -6.50 20.13 5.27
N ARG A 147 -6.95 20.47 6.47
CA ARG A 147 -6.11 20.53 7.65
C ARG A 147 -5.93 19.13 8.23
N ARG A 148 -4.67 18.70 8.32
CA ARG A 148 -4.28 17.44 8.93
C ARG A 148 -3.50 17.73 10.20
N GLU A 149 -3.97 17.24 11.33
CA GLU A 149 -3.23 17.25 12.58
C GLU A 149 -2.51 15.92 12.77
N ARG A 150 -1.23 15.97 13.09
CA ARG A 150 -0.43 14.82 13.43
C ARG A 150 0.65 15.22 14.43
N ASP A 151 0.73 14.47 15.53
CA ASP A 151 1.74 14.67 16.59
C ASP A 151 1.77 16.11 17.14
N GLY A 152 0.59 16.79 17.20
CA GLY A 152 0.44 18.20 17.61
C GLY A 152 0.79 19.24 16.53
N GLU A 153 1.25 18.81 15.36
CA GLU A 153 1.47 19.70 14.22
C GLU A 153 0.26 19.72 13.29
N VAL A 154 -0.17 20.91 12.90
CA VAL A 154 -1.21 21.11 11.89
C VAL A 154 -0.55 21.44 10.56
N ARG A 155 -0.84 20.64 9.54
CA ARG A 155 -0.37 20.89 8.17
C ARG A 155 -1.55 20.98 7.22
N GLU A 156 -1.48 21.89 6.27
CA GLU A 156 -2.41 21.94 5.15
C GLU A 156 -1.93 21.00 4.04
N VAL A 157 -2.86 20.19 3.52
CA VAL A 157 -2.61 19.27 2.42
C VAL A 157 -3.61 19.56 1.31
N ASP A 158 -3.12 19.74 0.09
CA ASP A 158 -3.98 19.80 -1.08
C ASP A 158 -4.33 18.40 -1.54
N VAL A 159 -5.56 17.97 -1.25
CA VAL A 159 -6.05 16.65 -1.64
C VAL A 159 -6.35 16.56 -3.14
N ARG A 160 -6.72 17.69 -3.80
CA ARG A 160 -7.04 17.71 -5.23
C ARG A 160 -5.84 17.36 -6.10
N ALA A 161 -4.65 17.86 -5.74
CA ALA A 161 -3.43 17.66 -6.51
C ALA A 161 -3.02 16.18 -6.67
N ALA A 162 -3.44 15.31 -5.73
CA ALA A 162 -3.15 13.88 -5.77
C ALA A 162 -4.17 13.08 -6.61
N ILE A 163 -5.34 13.62 -6.93
CA ILE A 163 -6.43 12.87 -7.56
C ILE A 163 -6.30 12.95 -9.07
N ALA A 164 -6.04 11.80 -9.71
CA ALA A 164 -6.10 11.66 -11.15
C ALA A 164 -7.53 11.41 -11.64
N GLU A 165 -8.31 10.62 -10.89
CA GLU A 165 -9.69 10.26 -11.23
C GLU A 165 -10.51 10.07 -9.96
N ALA A 166 -11.76 10.55 -9.98
CA ALA A 166 -12.78 10.26 -8.99
C ALA A 166 -14.09 9.95 -9.73
N ARG A 167 -14.50 8.68 -9.71
CA ARG A 167 -15.66 8.18 -10.47
C ARG A 167 -16.69 7.57 -9.51
N PRO A 168 -17.77 8.32 -9.23
CA PRO A 168 -18.87 7.78 -8.44
C PRO A 168 -19.69 6.78 -9.26
N GLU A 169 -20.05 5.66 -8.63
CA GLU A 169 -20.94 4.63 -9.18
C GLU A 169 -21.92 4.23 -8.06
N ASP A 170 -23.15 4.70 -8.13
CA ASP A 170 -24.12 4.55 -7.05
C ASP A 170 -23.50 5.02 -5.69
N ARG A 171 -23.51 4.16 -4.68
CA ARG A 171 -22.96 4.43 -3.33
C ARG A 171 -21.50 3.98 -3.17
N THR A 172 -20.77 3.91 -4.27
CA THR A 172 -19.36 3.53 -4.38
C THR A 172 -18.60 4.64 -5.08
N LEU A 173 -17.36 4.90 -4.64
CA LEU A 173 -16.47 5.82 -5.35
C LEU A 173 -15.17 5.11 -5.69
N TRP A 174 -14.81 5.16 -6.97
CA TRP A 174 -13.50 4.78 -7.46
C TRP A 174 -12.58 5.98 -7.48
N LEU A 175 -11.41 5.85 -6.88
CA LEU A 175 -10.39 6.88 -6.79
C LEU A 175 -9.08 6.37 -7.37
N ARG A 176 -8.48 7.11 -8.29
CA ARG A 176 -7.11 6.89 -8.72
C ARG A 176 -6.24 8.02 -8.21
N LEU A 177 -5.30 7.70 -7.31
CA LEU A 177 -4.40 8.66 -6.68
C LEU A 177 -2.99 8.51 -7.22
N LEU A 178 -2.36 9.64 -7.55
CA LEU A 178 -0.96 9.74 -7.94
C LEU A 178 -0.07 9.88 -6.70
N HIS A 179 1.04 9.17 -6.69
CA HIS A 179 2.05 9.28 -5.66
C HIS A 179 3.23 10.11 -6.15
N ARG A 180 3.44 11.28 -5.56
CA ARG A 180 4.51 12.21 -5.89
C ARG A 180 5.62 12.15 -4.84
N ALA A 181 6.87 12.46 -5.24
CA ALA A 181 8.02 12.46 -4.33
C ALA A 181 7.89 13.51 -3.20
N GLU A 182 7.24 14.62 -3.49
CA GLU A 182 7.03 15.73 -2.56
C GLU A 182 5.87 15.49 -1.55
N GLY A 183 5.29 14.30 -1.56
CA GLY A 183 4.10 13.97 -0.81
C GLY A 183 2.82 14.31 -1.57
N GLY A 184 1.68 13.96 -1.01
CA GLY A 184 0.36 14.19 -1.61
C GLY A 184 -0.75 13.80 -0.64
N GLY A 185 -1.99 14.02 -1.05
CA GLY A 185 -3.16 13.57 -0.33
C GLY A 185 -3.17 12.05 -0.20
N ARG A 186 -3.48 11.57 0.98
CA ARG A 186 -3.75 10.15 1.23
C ARG A 186 -5.20 9.87 0.90
N VAL A 187 -5.54 8.62 0.66
CA VAL A 187 -6.94 8.25 0.41
C VAL A 187 -7.84 8.63 1.59
N GLU A 188 -7.33 8.54 2.82
CA GLU A 188 -8.05 8.94 4.03
C GLU A 188 -8.37 10.43 4.05
N ASP A 189 -7.48 11.28 3.52
CA ASP A 189 -7.72 12.72 3.41
C ASP A 189 -8.80 13.03 2.37
N VAL A 190 -8.79 12.31 1.25
CA VAL A 190 -9.81 12.44 0.20
C VAL A 190 -11.17 12.01 0.73
N ILE A 191 -11.24 10.85 1.43
CA ILE A 191 -12.47 10.37 2.07
C ILE A 191 -13.00 11.41 3.06
N ARG A 192 -12.14 11.98 3.93
CA ARG A 192 -12.54 13.00 4.90
C ARG A 192 -13.10 14.23 4.21
N TRP A 193 -12.42 14.73 3.18
CA TRP A 193 -12.89 15.91 2.44
C TRP A 193 -14.26 15.67 1.78
N LEU A 194 -14.44 14.51 1.14
CA LEU A 194 -15.69 14.14 0.49
C LEU A 194 -16.81 13.88 1.49
N SER A 195 -16.50 13.36 2.67
CA SER A 195 -17.51 13.07 3.71
C SER A 195 -18.23 14.34 4.18
N ASP A 196 -17.52 15.46 4.29
CA ASP A 196 -18.12 16.75 4.64
C ASP A 196 -19.16 17.17 3.58
N GLY A 197 -18.83 17.08 2.29
CA GLY A 197 -19.73 17.42 1.18
C GLY A 197 -20.88 16.43 0.99
N ALA A 198 -20.64 15.15 1.20
CA ALA A 198 -21.63 14.09 1.04
C ALA A 198 -22.51 13.87 2.28
N GLY A 199 -22.21 14.54 3.40
CA GLY A 199 -22.91 14.34 4.68
C GLY A 199 -22.75 12.92 5.22
N ALA A 200 -21.53 12.36 5.09
CA ALA A 200 -21.22 11.00 5.51
C ALA A 200 -20.38 11.00 6.79
N ASP A 201 -20.58 9.98 7.64
CA ASP A 201 -19.63 9.69 8.72
C ASP A 201 -18.38 9.03 8.14
N VAL A 202 -17.21 9.65 8.31
CA VAL A 202 -15.93 9.13 7.84
C VAL A 202 -15.67 7.70 8.35
N GLY A 203 -16.07 7.41 9.60
CA GLY A 203 -15.90 6.10 10.22
C GLY A 203 -16.74 4.99 9.60
N ALA A 204 -17.83 5.34 8.89
CA ALA A 204 -18.69 4.40 8.18
C ALA A 204 -18.20 4.08 6.76
N ILE A 205 -17.26 4.85 6.22
CA ILE A 205 -16.73 4.64 4.87
C ILE A 205 -15.65 3.57 4.90
N GLU A 206 -15.90 2.46 4.23
CA GLU A 206 -14.90 1.44 4.00
C GLU A 206 -14.08 1.74 2.74
N CYS A 207 -12.80 1.37 2.79
CA CYS A 207 -11.86 1.61 1.70
C CYS A 207 -11.01 0.37 1.43
N GLU A 208 -10.83 0.05 0.16
CA GLU A 208 -9.89 -0.97 -0.27
C GLU A 208 -9.03 -0.50 -1.44
N LYS A 209 -7.76 -0.85 -1.43
CA LYS A 209 -6.85 -0.66 -2.55
C LYS A 209 -6.93 -1.84 -3.50
N THR A 210 -7.39 -1.58 -4.72
CA THR A 210 -7.67 -2.61 -5.74
C THR A 210 -6.55 -2.76 -6.75
N ALA A 211 -5.82 -1.68 -7.04
CA ALA A 211 -4.68 -1.71 -7.96
C ALA A 211 -3.55 -0.78 -7.53
N MET A 212 -2.35 -1.07 -8.03
CA MET A 212 -1.14 -0.31 -7.79
C MET A 212 -0.28 -0.33 -9.06
N GLU A 213 0.13 0.85 -9.50
CA GLU A 213 1.03 1.04 -10.64
C GLU A 213 2.45 1.29 -10.13
N VAL A 214 3.38 0.49 -10.61
CA VAL A 214 4.79 0.53 -10.21
C VAL A 214 5.66 0.91 -11.39
N ALA A 215 6.56 1.87 -11.19
CA ALA A 215 7.54 2.28 -12.18
C ALA A 215 8.96 2.25 -11.60
N TRP A 216 9.95 2.28 -12.48
CA TRP A 216 11.33 2.52 -12.12
C TRP A 216 11.54 4.02 -11.88
N ALA A 217 12.18 4.37 -10.74
CA ALA A 217 12.44 5.76 -10.37
C ALA A 217 13.61 6.37 -11.16
#